data_66129f28a85aaa3db8d1771bd1233802
#
_entry.id   66129f28a85aaa3db8d1771bd1233802
#
_cell.length_a   1.000
_cell.length_b   1.000
_cell.length_c   1.000
_cell.angle_alpha   90.00
_cell.angle_beta   90.00
_cell.angle_gamma   90.00
#
_symmetry.space_group_name_H-M   'P 1'
#
loop_
_entity.id
_entity.type
_entity.pdbx_description
1 polymer ?
#
loop_
_entity_poly.entity_id
_entity_poly.type
_entity_poly.pdbx_seq_one_letter_code
_entity_poly.pdbx_strand_id
1 'polypeptide(L)'
;MLRVRAAVCRSWRRFQTSSCAAVEVKNEPILGFTEGSSERKELLQVLNSLKGATEEIPCVVGDEHVWTKDIRYQLSPFNHSHKVAKFCYADKELINKAIEASVAARREWDLKPVQDRAQVLFKAADIISGPKRAEVLAKTMIGQGKTVVQAEIDAAAELIDFFRFNAKHAIELQNQQPLDAAESTNTMLYRGLEGFVAAVAPFNFTAIGGNLAGTPAVMGNVVLWKPSDTAMSASYAVYRVLRESGLPPNIIQFLPADGPVFGDAVTSSEHLAGINFTGSVPTFKRLWKQVAQNVDTYRTFPRLAGECGGKNFHFVHSSADIQSVVMGTIRSAFEFGGQKCSACSRMYVPDSLWPQIRQKMVDVLRDVRVGDVSGQTGGQRDRQTGGQRDSQTGGQRDSQTGSQRDRQIGRQTYRQKDRQTGGQRDRKTDGVFFQQSGDFRVHHLVKH
;
A
#
# COMPACT_ATOMS: atom_id res chain seq x y z
N MET A 1 -13.35 1.15 54.01
CA MET A 1 -13.84 1.50 52.65
C MET A 1 -13.38 2.87 52.14
N LEU A 2 -13.21 3.90 52.96
CA LEU A 2 -12.77 5.26 52.52
C LEU A 2 -11.32 5.36 52.03
N ARG A 3 -10.38 4.55 52.56
CA ARG A 3 -8.97 4.56 52.12
C ARG A 3 -8.72 3.95 50.73
N VAL A 4 -9.53 3.00 50.31
CA VAL A 4 -9.41 2.38 48.97
C VAL A 4 -9.92 3.31 47.88
N ARG A 5 -11.01 4.09 48.17
CA ARG A 5 -11.51 5.09 47.21
C ARG A 5 -10.52 6.23 46.96
N ALA A 6 -9.77 6.67 48.00
CA ALA A 6 -8.75 7.73 47.84
C ALA A 6 -7.53 7.30 47.04
N ALA A 7 -7.13 6.02 47.11
CA ALA A 7 -6.02 5.49 46.33
C ALA A 7 -6.38 5.32 44.84
N VAL A 8 -7.58 4.85 44.56
CA VAL A 8 -8.09 4.73 43.17
C VAL A 8 -8.22 6.10 42.52
N CYS A 9 -8.78 7.09 43.25
CA CYS A 9 -8.96 8.46 42.75
C CYS A 9 -7.61 9.18 42.50
N ARG A 10 -6.55 8.86 43.27
CA ARG A 10 -5.20 9.42 43.07
C ARG A 10 -4.47 8.78 41.89
N SER A 11 -4.72 7.53 41.57
CA SER A 11 -4.14 6.89 40.38
C SER A 11 -4.76 7.47 39.10
N TRP A 12 -6.06 7.74 39.10
CA TRP A 12 -6.76 8.36 37.96
C TRP A 12 -6.30 9.78 37.67
N ARG A 13 -6.02 10.59 38.69
CA ARG A 13 -5.50 11.96 38.50
C ARG A 13 -4.08 12.01 37.95
N ARG A 14 -3.25 10.96 38.14
CA ARG A 14 -1.92 10.89 37.51
C ARG A 14 -1.95 10.69 35.99
N PHE A 15 -3.03 10.18 35.44
CA PHE A 15 -3.22 10.07 33.98
C PHE A 15 -3.66 11.39 33.31
N GLN A 16 -4.17 12.35 34.09
CA GLN A 16 -4.70 13.61 33.55
C GLN A 16 -3.72 14.78 33.53
N THR A 17 -2.58 14.72 34.22
CA THR A 17 -1.75 15.91 34.45
C THR A 17 -0.40 15.96 33.72
N SER A 18 -0.07 15.01 32.89
CA SER A 18 1.04 15.21 31.98
C SER A 18 0.50 15.88 30.70
N SER A 19 0.56 17.23 30.68
CA SER A 19 0.52 17.92 29.38
C SER A 19 1.65 17.32 28.54
N CYS A 20 1.30 16.39 27.66
CA CYS A 20 2.28 15.81 26.74
C CYS A 20 2.79 16.98 25.91
N ALA A 21 4.09 17.28 26.00
CA ALA A 21 4.70 18.28 25.12
C ALA A 21 4.30 17.94 23.68
N ALA A 22 3.92 18.95 22.91
CA ALA A 22 3.50 18.77 21.53
C ALA A 22 4.64 18.03 20.77
N VAL A 23 4.32 16.87 20.25
CA VAL A 23 5.30 16.10 19.44
C VAL A 23 5.39 16.76 18.08
N GLU A 24 6.52 17.37 17.80
CA GLU A 24 6.78 17.96 16.48
C GLU A 24 7.22 16.84 15.50
N VAL A 25 6.53 16.75 14.36
CA VAL A 25 6.83 15.79 13.30
C VAL A 25 6.94 16.55 11.98
N LYS A 26 7.93 16.19 11.17
CA LYS A 26 8.14 16.73 9.81
C LYS A 26 8.09 15.59 8.79
N ASN A 27 7.67 15.93 7.57
CA ASN A 27 7.70 14.98 6.47
C ASN A 27 9.14 14.53 6.18
N GLU A 28 9.25 13.26 5.80
CA GLU A 28 10.51 12.67 5.41
C GLU A 28 11.02 13.27 4.10
N PRO A 29 12.27 13.70 4.02
CA PRO A 29 12.86 14.13 2.75
C PRO A 29 12.89 13.00 1.72
N ILE A 30 12.53 13.32 0.49
CA ILE A 30 12.68 12.41 -0.65
C ILE A 30 14.11 12.54 -1.16
N LEU A 31 14.85 11.42 -1.14
CA LEU A 31 16.24 11.38 -1.57
C LEU A 31 16.37 11.34 -3.10
N GLY A 32 17.42 11.92 -3.63
CA GLY A 32 17.60 12.12 -5.07
C GLY A 32 18.27 10.96 -5.81
N PHE A 33 18.99 10.09 -5.11
CA PHE A 33 19.77 8.98 -5.70
C PHE A 33 20.65 9.41 -6.89
N THR A 34 21.22 10.60 -6.80
CA THR A 34 22.09 11.16 -7.84
C THR A 34 23.38 10.38 -7.99
N GLU A 35 24.05 10.51 -9.13
CA GLU A 35 25.31 9.85 -9.38
C GLU A 35 26.36 10.26 -8.33
N GLY A 36 27.01 9.24 -7.71
CA GLY A 36 28.01 9.45 -6.68
C GLY A 36 27.50 9.60 -5.25
N SER A 37 26.18 9.76 -5.04
CA SER A 37 25.60 9.89 -3.70
C SER A 37 25.74 8.60 -2.87
N SER A 38 25.77 8.74 -1.54
CA SER A 38 25.88 7.61 -0.60
C SER A 38 24.67 6.70 -0.67
N GLU A 39 23.46 7.27 -0.69
CA GLU A 39 22.21 6.54 -0.74
C GLU A 39 22.09 5.69 -2.03
N ARG A 40 22.62 6.20 -3.17
CA ARG A 40 22.66 5.42 -4.41
C ARG A 40 23.65 4.26 -4.32
N LYS A 41 24.82 4.45 -3.70
CA LYS A 41 25.82 3.38 -3.54
C LYS A 41 25.27 2.27 -2.66
N GLU A 42 24.64 2.61 -1.53
CA GLU A 42 24.00 1.66 -0.63
C GLU A 42 22.88 0.88 -1.33
N LEU A 43 22.00 1.57 -2.05
CA LEU A 43 20.92 0.93 -2.80
C LEU A 43 21.48 -0.06 -3.85
N LEU A 44 22.51 0.32 -4.61
CA LEU A 44 23.13 -0.56 -5.59
C LEU A 44 23.77 -1.80 -4.97
N GLN A 45 24.38 -1.68 -3.80
CA GLN A 45 24.94 -2.81 -3.07
C GLN A 45 23.85 -3.81 -2.69
N VAL A 46 22.74 -3.32 -2.12
CA VAL A 46 21.60 -4.17 -1.75
C VAL A 46 20.92 -4.78 -2.98
N LEU A 47 20.69 -4.01 -4.04
CA LEU A 47 20.14 -4.53 -5.30
C LEU A 47 20.99 -5.68 -5.86
N ASN A 48 22.32 -5.53 -5.84
CA ASN A 48 23.24 -6.56 -6.31
C ASN A 48 23.20 -7.82 -5.43
N SER A 49 23.06 -7.69 -4.13
CA SER A 49 22.93 -8.84 -3.21
C SER A 49 21.61 -9.61 -3.39
N LEU A 50 20.55 -8.93 -3.84
CA LEU A 50 19.23 -9.54 -4.07
C LEU A 50 19.08 -10.15 -5.47
N LYS A 51 19.95 -9.81 -6.43
CA LYS A 51 19.90 -10.38 -7.78
C LYS A 51 20.11 -11.89 -7.74
N GLY A 52 19.10 -12.65 -8.20
CA GLY A 52 19.12 -14.11 -8.21
C GLY A 52 18.93 -14.77 -6.84
N ALA A 53 18.87 -14.03 -5.76
CA ALA A 53 18.59 -14.56 -4.44
C ALA A 53 17.08 -14.79 -4.24
N THR A 54 16.74 -15.83 -3.47
CA THR A 54 15.36 -16.13 -3.05
C THR A 54 15.30 -16.03 -1.52
N GLU A 55 14.51 -15.10 -0.99
CA GLU A 55 14.29 -14.95 0.44
C GLU A 55 13.27 -15.98 0.94
N GLU A 56 13.56 -16.67 2.04
CA GLU A 56 12.60 -17.56 2.70
C GLU A 56 11.78 -16.80 3.73
N ILE A 57 10.44 -16.81 3.57
CA ILE A 57 9.51 -16.01 4.38
C ILE A 57 8.47 -16.97 5.00
N PRO A 58 8.54 -17.24 6.30
CA PRO A 58 7.56 -18.06 7.01
C PRO A 58 6.28 -17.26 7.31
N CYS A 59 5.20 -17.96 7.69
CA CYS A 59 4.18 -17.36 8.54
C CYS A 59 4.77 -17.10 9.92
N VAL A 60 4.43 -15.97 10.55
CA VAL A 60 4.92 -15.64 11.89
C VAL A 60 3.77 -15.50 12.85
N VAL A 61 3.73 -16.33 13.88
CA VAL A 61 2.77 -16.30 14.98
C VAL A 61 3.53 -16.10 16.30
N GLY A 62 3.42 -14.91 16.86
CA GLY A 62 4.29 -14.52 17.98
C GLY A 62 5.76 -14.46 17.59
N ASP A 63 6.57 -15.33 18.19
CA ASP A 63 7.97 -15.53 17.84
C ASP A 63 8.21 -16.82 17.03
N GLU A 64 7.14 -17.59 16.78
CA GLU A 64 7.24 -18.82 16.00
C GLU A 64 7.23 -18.55 14.51
N HIS A 65 8.22 -19.11 13.80
CA HIS A 65 8.30 -19.16 12.35
C HIS A 65 7.71 -20.48 11.86
N VAL A 66 6.54 -20.43 11.24
CA VAL A 66 5.79 -21.63 10.85
C VAL A 66 5.81 -21.81 9.33
N TRP A 67 6.16 -23.02 8.88
CA TRP A 67 6.09 -23.44 7.50
C TRP A 67 4.97 -24.46 7.30
N THR A 68 4.05 -24.18 6.40
CA THR A 68 3.03 -25.12 5.96
C THR A 68 3.45 -25.85 4.67
N LYS A 69 2.64 -26.79 4.22
CA LYS A 69 2.91 -27.53 2.98
C LYS A 69 2.56 -26.72 1.72
N ASP A 70 1.75 -25.66 1.82
CA ASP A 70 1.33 -24.83 0.68
C ASP A 70 2.37 -23.77 0.36
N ILE A 71 3.41 -24.17 -0.38
CA ILE A 71 4.55 -23.31 -0.74
C ILE A 71 4.21 -22.48 -1.98
N ARG A 72 4.54 -21.18 -1.91
CA ARG A 72 4.33 -20.18 -2.96
C ARG A 72 5.60 -19.39 -3.23
N TYR A 73 5.62 -18.70 -4.36
CA TYR A 73 6.75 -17.86 -4.76
C TYR A 73 6.28 -16.50 -5.22
N GLN A 74 6.96 -15.45 -4.77
CA GLN A 74 6.90 -14.13 -5.39
C GLN A 74 7.90 -14.11 -6.55
N LEU A 75 7.43 -13.79 -7.74
CA LEU A 75 8.28 -13.60 -8.92
C LEU A 75 8.55 -12.12 -9.15
N SER A 76 9.73 -11.80 -9.70
CA SER A 76 10.00 -10.44 -10.17
C SER A 76 9.11 -10.11 -11.38
N PRO A 77 8.41 -8.96 -11.42
CA PRO A 77 7.46 -8.65 -12.50
C PRO A 77 8.13 -8.38 -13.85
N PHE A 78 9.42 -8.08 -13.89
CA PHE A 78 10.19 -7.87 -15.11
C PHE A 78 11.14 -9.04 -15.45
N ASN A 79 11.23 -10.04 -14.57
CA ASN A 79 12.01 -11.27 -14.79
C ASN A 79 11.35 -12.46 -14.07
N HIS A 80 10.39 -13.10 -14.70
CA HIS A 80 9.60 -14.18 -14.11
C HIS A 80 10.39 -15.44 -13.77
N SER A 81 11.64 -15.59 -14.26
CA SER A 81 12.54 -16.65 -13.81
C SER A 81 13.17 -16.39 -12.44
N HIS A 82 13.18 -15.14 -11.99
CA HIS A 82 13.69 -14.75 -10.67
C HIS A 82 12.61 -14.91 -9.61
N LYS A 83 12.76 -15.90 -8.75
CA LYS A 83 11.96 -16.10 -7.54
C LYS A 83 12.50 -15.19 -6.44
N VAL A 84 11.84 -14.05 -6.21
CA VAL A 84 12.25 -13.04 -5.22
C VAL A 84 12.08 -13.57 -3.80
N ALA A 85 10.96 -14.25 -3.53
CA ALA A 85 10.69 -14.87 -2.25
C ALA A 85 10.04 -16.23 -2.39
N LYS A 86 10.35 -17.14 -1.44
CA LYS A 86 9.64 -18.40 -1.19
C LYS A 86 8.89 -18.22 0.13
N PHE A 87 7.61 -18.47 0.14
CA PHE A 87 6.77 -18.34 1.33
C PHE A 87 5.74 -19.48 1.37
N CYS A 88 5.00 -19.58 2.46
CA CYS A 88 3.92 -20.56 2.56
C CYS A 88 2.60 -19.87 2.94
N TYR A 89 1.47 -20.46 2.54
CA TYR A 89 0.17 -20.00 2.97
C TYR A 89 -0.22 -20.58 4.32
N ALA A 90 -0.69 -19.72 5.21
CA ALA A 90 -1.37 -20.15 6.43
C ALA A 90 -2.67 -20.88 6.09
N ASP A 91 -2.87 -22.04 6.66
CA ASP A 91 -4.14 -22.74 6.66
C ASP A 91 -5.08 -22.18 7.74
N LYS A 92 -6.31 -22.66 7.77
CA LYS A 92 -7.33 -22.20 8.72
C LYS A 92 -6.94 -22.45 10.19
N GLU A 93 -6.28 -23.56 10.46
CA GLU A 93 -5.80 -23.94 11.78
C GLU A 93 -4.74 -22.95 12.28
N LEU A 94 -3.78 -22.61 11.44
CA LEU A 94 -2.73 -21.63 11.78
C LEU A 94 -3.32 -20.22 11.97
N ILE A 95 -4.29 -19.82 11.13
CA ILE A 95 -4.98 -18.53 11.29
C ILE A 95 -5.73 -18.50 12.63
N ASN A 96 -6.43 -19.56 13.01
CA ASN A 96 -7.12 -19.64 14.30
C ASN A 96 -6.12 -19.59 15.48
N LYS A 97 -4.99 -20.33 15.41
CA LYS A 97 -3.91 -20.22 16.40
C LYS A 97 -3.41 -18.78 16.54
N ALA A 98 -3.26 -18.07 15.43
CA ALA A 98 -2.84 -16.67 15.44
C ALA A 98 -3.90 -15.73 16.07
N ILE A 99 -5.20 -16.00 15.85
CA ILE A 99 -6.29 -15.27 16.50
C ILE A 99 -6.21 -15.46 18.01
N GLU A 100 -6.13 -16.69 18.49
CA GLU A 100 -6.06 -17.01 19.92
C GLU A 100 -4.85 -16.34 20.59
N ALA A 101 -3.67 -16.47 20.00
CA ALA A 101 -2.44 -15.85 20.51
C ALA A 101 -2.56 -14.31 20.56
N SER A 102 -3.14 -13.69 19.55
CA SER A 102 -3.36 -12.24 19.51
C SER A 102 -4.36 -11.78 20.56
N VAL A 103 -5.50 -12.46 20.70
CA VAL A 103 -6.52 -12.12 21.69
C VAL A 103 -5.97 -12.26 23.12
N ALA A 104 -5.15 -13.27 23.39
CA ALA A 104 -4.48 -13.43 24.68
C ALA A 104 -3.52 -12.26 25.02
N ALA A 105 -2.77 -11.76 24.04
CA ALA A 105 -1.84 -10.65 24.21
C ALA A 105 -2.51 -9.27 24.26
N ARG A 106 -3.74 -9.14 23.80
CA ARG A 106 -4.44 -7.85 23.60
C ARG A 106 -4.45 -6.97 24.85
N ARG A 107 -4.82 -7.53 26.00
CA ARG A 107 -5.04 -6.75 27.22
C ARG A 107 -3.79 -6.03 27.70
N GLU A 108 -2.66 -6.71 27.69
CA GLU A 108 -1.39 -6.13 28.12
C GLU A 108 -0.97 -4.99 27.21
N TRP A 109 -1.12 -5.16 25.90
CA TRP A 109 -0.80 -4.13 24.90
C TRP A 109 -1.72 -2.92 25.00
N ASP A 110 -3.03 -3.11 25.16
CA ASP A 110 -4.01 -2.04 25.27
C ASP A 110 -3.81 -1.19 26.54
N LEU A 111 -3.40 -1.81 27.64
CA LEU A 111 -3.10 -1.13 28.91
C LEU A 111 -1.75 -0.37 28.89
N LYS A 112 -0.88 -0.63 27.93
CA LYS A 112 0.36 0.10 27.77
C LYS A 112 0.07 1.55 27.38
N PRO A 113 0.72 2.55 28.02
CA PRO A 113 0.52 3.95 27.66
C PRO A 113 0.68 4.20 26.16
N VAL A 114 -0.16 5.07 25.59
CA VAL A 114 -0.09 5.36 24.14
C VAL A 114 1.27 5.94 23.76
N GLN A 115 1.91 6.70 24.65
CA GLN A 115 3.25 7.24 24.44
C GLN A 115 4.27 6.13 24.21
N ASP A 116 4.21 5.04 24.99
CA ASP A 116 5.11 3.89 24.86
C ASP A 116 4.84 3.09 23.58
N ARG A 117 3.55 2.91 23.21
CA ARG A 117 3.18 2.28 21.94
C ARG A 117 3.63 3.10 20.74
N ALA A 118 3.51 4.43 20.83
CA ALA A 118 3.95 5.37 19.79
C ALA A 118 5.46 5.31 19.56
N GLN A 119 6.27 5.06 20.60
CA GLN A 119 7.73 4.91 20.45
C GLN A 119 8.11 3.77 19.51
N VAL A 120 7.32 2.70 19.43
CA VAL A 120 7.54 1.62 18.46
C VAL A 120 7.49 2.14 17.03
N LEU A 121 6.49 2.96 16.70
CA LEU A 121 6.36 3.53 15.35
C LEU A 121 7.42 4.62 15.07
N PHE A 122 7.77 5.46 16.05
CA PHE A 122 8.88 6.42 15.87
C PHE A 122 10.18 5.71 15.59
N LYS A 123 10.53 4.67 16.35
CA LYS A 123 11.72 3.86 16.12
C LYS A 123 11.67 3.15 14.76
N ALA A 124 10.52 2.59 14.37
CA ALA A 124 10.37 1.97 13.06
C ALA A 124 10.61 2.98 11.93
N ALA A 125 10.09 4.20 12.07
CA ALA A 125 10.34 5.30 11.15
C ALA A 125 11.84 5.63 11.05
N ASP A 126 12.54 5.71 12.19
CA ASP A 126 13.98 6.02 12.22
C ASP A 126 14.83 4.88 11.62
N ILE A 127 14.45 3.62 11.85
CA ILE A 127 15.10 2.46 11.24
C ILE A 127 14.94 2.47 9.72
N ILE A 128 13.73 2.79 9.20
CA ILE A 128 13.48 2.87 7.76
C ILE A 128 14.15 4.08 7.15
N SER A 129 14.13 5.25 7.81
CA SER A 129 14.79 6.47 7.29
C SER A 129 16.31 6.37 7.26
N GLY A 130 16.88 5.47 8.04
CA GLY A 130 18.32 5.21 8.18
C GLY A 130 18.75 3.84 7.63
N PRO A 131 19.17 2.90 8.48
CA PRO A 131 19.89 1.70 8.07
C PRO A 131 19.11 0.73 7.19
N LYS A 132 17.77 0.78 7.18
CA LYS A 132 16.92 -0.13 6.40
C LYS A 132 16.32 0.50 5.15
N ARG A 133 16.62 1.77 4.85
CA ARG A 133 16.06 2.45 3.66
C ARG A 133 16.41 1.71 2.37
N ALA A 134 17.67 1.43 2.15
CA ALA A 134 18.14 0.73 0.95
C ALA A 134 17.52 -0.69 0.82
N GLU A 135 17.33 -1.42 1.92
CA GLU A 135 16.69 -2.74 1.91
C GLU A 135 15.21 -2.66 1.49
N VAL A 136 14.46 -1.75 2.08
CA VAL A 136 13.02 -1.56 1.76
C VAL A 136 12.84 -1.13 0.30
N LEU A 137 13.67 -0.21 -0.19
CA LEU A 137 13.67 0.23 -1.58
C LEU A 137 13.99 -0.91 -2.54
N ALA A 138 15.10 -1.61 -2.33
CA ALA A 138 15.56 -2.66 -3.23
C ALA A 138 14.55 -3.81 -3.34
N LYS A 139 13.94 -4.23 -2.23
CA LYS A 139 12.89 -5.26 -2.20
C LYS A 139 11.62 -4.80 -2.92
N THR A 140 11.25 -3.53 -2.78
CA THR A 140 10.11 -2.92 -3.51
C THR A 140 10.42 -2.84 -5.01
N MET A 141 11.63 -2.44 -5.40
CA MET A 141 12.03 -2.36 -6.80
C MET A 141 12.00 -3.75 -7.47
N ILE A 142 12.66 -4.74 -6.88
CA ILE A 142 12.77 -6.07 -7.48
C ILE A 142 11.45 -6.85 -7.42
N GLY A 143 10.75 -6.76 -6.30
CA GLY A 143 9.54 -7.55 -6.05
C GLY A 143 8.26 -6.96 -6.64
N GLN A 144 8.18 -5.64 -6.78
CA GLN A 144 6.98 -4.95 -7.29
C GLN A 144 7.22 -4.26 -8.64
N GLY A 145 8.47 -4.13 -9.11
CA GLY A 145 8.80 -3.47 -10.37
C GLY A 145 8.70 -1.96 -10.32
N LYS A 146 8.94 -1.36 -9.17
CA LYS A 146 8.96 0.10 -9.01
C LYS A 146 10.33 0.67 -9.36
N THR A 147 10.37 1.83 -10.00
CA THR A 147 11.62 2.60 -10.16
C THR A 147 12.10 3.10 -8.81
N VAL A 148 13.36 3.55 -8.72
CA VAL A 148 13.90 4.08 -7.46
C VAL A 148 13.07 5.25 -6.92
N VAL A 149 12.62 6.17 -7.78
CA VAL A 149 11.79 7.32 -7.36
C VAL A 149 10.44 6.87 -6.83
N GLN A 150 9.80 5.89 -7.49
CA GLN A 150 8.53 5.34 -7.04
C GLN A 150 8.69 4.58 -5.71
N ALA A 151 9.73 3.77 -5.56
CA ALA A 151 10.00 3.06 -4.32
C ALA A 151 10.33 4.01 -3.17
N GLU A 152 11.12 5.06 -3.45
CA GLU A 152 11.46 6.09 -2.47
C GLU A 152 10.23 6.79 -1.91
N ILE A 153 9.27 7.15 -2.77
CA ILE A 153 8.01 7.78 -2.35
C ILE A 153 7.08 6.75 -1.74
N ASP A 154 6.72 5.69 -2.48
CA ASP A 154 5.60 4.79 -2.17
C ASP A 154 5.96 3.70 -1.13
N ALA A 155 7.24 3.52 -0.78
CA ALA A 155 7.67 2.51 0.17
C ALA A 155 8.42 3.09 1.37
N ALA A 156 9.35 4.03 1.17
CA ALA A 156 10.13 4.59 2.26
C ALA A 156 9.51 5.86 2.84
N ALA A 157 9.50 6.97 2.10
CA ALA A 157 9.11 8.27 2.63
C ALA A 157 7.67 8.26 3.17
N GLU A 158 6.73 7.70 2.40
CA GLU A 158 5.32 7.62 2.81
C GLU A 158 5.13 6.74 4.06
N LEU A 159 5.84 5.60 4.18
CA LEU A 159 5.73 4.75 5.37
C LEU A 159 6.33 5.40 6.61
N ILE A 160 7.47 6.08 6.47
CA ILE A 160 8.10 6.86 7.54
C ILE A 160 7.14 7.93 8.04
N ASP A 161 6.51 8.67 7.12
CA ASP A 161 5.52 9.69 7.46
C ASP A 161 4.28 9.06 8.11
N PHE A 162 3.73 7.97 7.58
CA PHE A 162 2.62 7.27 8.23
C PHE A 162 2.96 6.91 9.69
N PHE A 163 4.12 6.34 9.95
CA PHE A 163 4.49 5.94 11.30
C PHE A 163 4.68 7.15 12.21
N ARG A 164 5.36 8.20 11.77
CA ARG A 164 5.57 9.42 12.57
C ARG A 164 4.27 10.15 12.86
N PHE A 165 3.45 10.40 11.81
CA PHE A 165 2.22 11.16 11.98
C PHE A 165 1.15 10.37 12.75
N ASN A 166 1.02 9.05 12.53
CA ASN A 166 0.06 8.23 13.27
C ASN A 166 0.46 8.11 14.76
N ALA A 167 1.75 7.98 15.08
CA ALA A 167 2.23 8.02 16.45
C ALA A 167 1.91 9.36 17.13
N LYS A 168 2.16 10.49 16.44
CA LYS A 168 1.79 11.83 16.90
C LYS A 168 0.28 11.94 17.12
N HIS A 169 -0.53 11.58 16.14
CA HIS A 169 -1.98 11.69 16.24
C HIS A 169 -2.58 10.79 17.33
N ALA A 170 -2.01 9.60 17.57
CA ALA A 170 -2.42 8.74 18.68
C ALA A 170 -2.19 9.40 20.05
N ILE A 171 -1.06 10.08 20.20
CA ILE A 171 -0.75 10.85 21.43
C ILE A 171 -1.69 12.06 21.56
N GLU A 172 -1.90 12.80 20.48
CA GLU A 172 -2.79 13.98 20.47
C GLU A 172 -4.24 13.63 20.78
N LEU A 173 -4.72 12.49 20.28
CA LEU A 173 -6.08 12.02 20.54
C LEU A 173 -6.35 11.84 22.04
N GLN A 174 -5.38 11.42 22.83
CA GLN A 174 -5.52 11.28 24.28
C GLN A 174 -5.85 12.61 24.97
N ASN A 175 -5.47 13.73 24.38
CA ASN A 175 -5.73 15.07 24.93
C ASN A 175 -7.12 15.61 24.53
N GLN A 176 -7.83 14.94 23.62
CA GLN A 176 -9.19 15.31 23.25
C GLN A 176 -10.16 14.77 24.30
N GLN A 177 -10.42 15.60 25.30
CA GLN A 177 -11.28 15.28 26.43
C GLN A 177 -12.59 16.06 26.37
N PRO A 178 -13.71 15.50 26.87
CA PRO A 178 -14.96 16.23 26.99
C PRO A 178 -14.84 17.41 27.96
N LEU A 179 -15.72 18.39 27.83
CA LEU A 179 -15.78 19.52 28.73
C LEU A 179 -16.33 19.10 30.10
N ASP A 180 -15.74 19.63 31.16
CA ASP A 180 -16.27 19.50 32.51
C ASP A 180 -17.55 20.35 32.69
N ALA A 181 -18.47 19.85 33.51
CA ALA A 181 -19.58 20.64 34.00
C ALA A 181 -19.26 21.21 35.39
N ALA A 182 -20.07 22.17 35.85
CA ALA A 182 -19.87 22.81 37.18
C ALA A 182 -19.82 21.75 38.32
N GLU A 183 -20.56 20.68 38.19
CA GLU A 183 -20.74 19.65 39.22
C GLU A 183 -20.10 18.30 38.89
N SER A 184 -19.44 18.17 37.72
CA SER A 184 -18.85 16.90 37.30
C SER A 184 -17.59 17.08 36.46
N THR A 185 -16.58 16.22 36.68
CA THR A 185 -15.44 16.07 35.80
C THR A 185 -15.73 14.96 34.79
N ASN A 186 -15.65 15.26 33.50
CA ASN A 186 -15.89 14.33 32.41
C ASN A 186 -14.58 13.88 31.80
N THR A 187 -14.42 12.59 31.64
CA THR A 187 -13.20 12.02 31.05
C THR A 187 -13.53 10.93 30.03
N MET A 188 -12.70 10.83 29.00
CA MET A 188 -12.75 9.78 28.01
C MET A 188 -11.49 8.92 28.10
N LEU A 189 -11.67 7.62 28.12
CA LEU A 189 -10.58 6.64 28.01
C LEU A 189 -10.60 6.02 26.62
N TYR A 190 -9.55 6.31 25.85
CA TYR A 190 -9.34 5.67 24.56
C TYR A 190 -8.70 4.30 24.76
N ARG A 191 -9.33 3.24 24.25
CA ARG A 191 -8.87 1.87 24.35
C ARG A 191 -8.94 1.14 23.02
N GLY A 192 -8.19 0.05 22.86
CA GLY A 192 -8.30 -0.86 21.73
C GLY A 192 -9.66 -1.54 21.66
N LEU A 193 -10.00 -2.06 20.49
CA LEU A 193 -11.22 -2.80 20.25
C LEU A 193 -11.21 -4.16 20.97
N GLU A 194 -12.39 -4.69 21.30
CA GLU A 194 -12.56 -6.01 21.93
C GLU A 194 -12.41 -7.13 20.91
N GLY A 195 -11.17 -7.54 20.64
CA GLY A 195 -10.86 -8.58 19.67
C GLY A 195 -9.62 -8.23 18.84
N PHE A 196 -9.58 -8.67 17.60
CA PHE A 196 -8.48 -8.40 16.67
C PHE A 196 -8.93 -7.63 15.43
N VAL A 197 -7.98 -6.96 14.78
CA VAL A 197 -8.16 -6.30 13.49
C VAL A 197 -7.49 -7.14 12.40
N ALA A 198 -8.23 -7.46 11.33
CA ALA A 198 -7.68 -8.09 10.14
C ALA A 198 -7.17 -6.99 9.18
N ALA A 199 -5.87 -6.92 8.96
CA ALA A 199 -5.24 -6.00 8.02
C ALA A 199 -4.95 -6.73 6.70
N VAL A 200 -5.65 -6.34 5.64
CA VAL A 200 -5.51 -6.95 4.31
C VAL A 200 -4.85 -5.95 3.36
N ALA A 201 -3.61 -6.22 3.02
CA ALA A 201 -2.75 -5.28 2.30
C ALA A 201 -2.84 -5.41 0.77
N PRO A 202 -2.68 -4.29 0.03
CA PRO A 202 -2.62 -4.28 -1.41
C PRO A 202 -1.23 -4.68 -1.92
N PHE A 203 -1.11 -4.85 -3.25
CA PHE A 203 0.16 -5.21 -3.89
C PHE A 203 1.02 -4.01 -4.29
N ASN A 204 0.43 -2.83 -4.43
CA ASN A 204 1.03 -1.71 -5.15
C ASN A 204 1.80 -0.72 -4.26
N PHE A 205 1.60 -0.74 -2.94
CA PHE A 205 2.28 0.16 -2.00
C PHE A 205 2.79 -0.60 -0.79
N THR A 206 4.10 -0.67 -0.62
CA THR A 206 4.74 -1.19 0.61
C THR A 206 4.33 -0.37 1.82
N ALA A 207 4.26 0.96 1.68
CA ALA A 207 3.86 1.89 2.74
C ALA A 207 2.44 1.59 3.26
N ILE A 208 1.46 1.38 2.36
CA ILE A 208 0.08 1.07 2.75
C ILE A 208 0.03 -0.26 3.51
N GLY A 209 0.79 -1.28 3.07
CA GLY A 209 0.85 -2.57 3.75
C GLY A 209 1.29 -2.44 5.21
N GLY A 210 2.37 -1.70 5.47
CA GLY A 210 2.87 -1.42 6.82
C GLY A 210 1.90 -0.57 7.65
N ASN A 211 1.29 0.43 7.02
CA ASN A 211 0.33 1.31 7.67
C ASN A 211 -0.95 0.60 8.12
N LEU A 212 -1.50 -0.30 7.29
CA LEU A 212 -2.71 -1.06 7.61
C LEU A 212 -2.54 -1.92 8.88
N ALA A 213 -1.33 -2.40 9.14
CA ALA A 213 -1.02 -3.17 10.34
C ALA A 213 -0.57 -2.27 11.51
N GLY A 214 0.30 -1.29 11.27
CA GLY A 214 0.90 -0.44 12.30
C GLY A 214 -0.09 0.51 12.97
N THR A 215 -1.00 1.11 12.20
CA THR A 215 -1.96 2.09 12.73
C THR A 215 -2.95 1.50 13.73
N PRO A 216 -3.60 0.36 13.48
CA PRO A 216 -4.41 -0.27 14.53
C PRO A 216 -3.58 -0.67 15.76
N ALA A 217 -2.34 -1.13 15.57
CA ALA A 217 -1.49 -1.57 16.66
C ALA A 217 -1.15 -0.41 17.61
N VAL A 218 -0.77 0.79 17.12
CA VAL A 218 -0.48 1.94 18.00
C VAL A 218 -1.70 2.36 18.81
N MET A 219 -2.91 2.12 18.30
CA MET A 219 -4.16 2.41 19.00
C MET A 219 -4.56 1.33 20.03
N GLY A 220 -3.67 0.37 20.33
CA GLY A 220 -3.89 -0.66 21.35
C GLY A 220 -4.56 -1.93 20.82
N ASN A 221 -4.67 -2.08 19.50
CA ASN A 221 -5.24 -3.29 18.90
C ASN A 221 -4.17 -4.35 18.63
N VAL A 222 -4.61 -5.60 18.52
CA VAL A 222 -3.82 -6.69 17.96
C VAL A 222 -4.28 -6.94 16.53
N VAL A 223 -3.34 -7.35 15.66
CA VAL A 223 -3.54 -7.33 14.22
C VAL A 223 -3.11 -8.65 13.58
N LEU A 224 -3.94 -9.19 12.70
CA LEU A 224 -3.57 -10.24 11.77
C LEU A 224 -3.29 -9.58 10.41
N TRP A 225 -2.04 -9.54 10.01
CA TRP A 225 -1.63 -8.91 8.75
C TRP A 225 -1.49 -9.95 7.64
N LYS A 226 -2.38 -9.86 6.65
CA LYS A 226 -2.27 -10.61 5.41
C LYS A 226 -1.60 -9.73 4.35
N PRO A 227 -0.31 -9.94 4.04
CA PRO A 227 0.36 -9.23 2.96
C PRO A 227 -0.16 -9.70 1.58
N SER A 228 0.16 -8.94 0.54
CA SER A 228 -0.04 -9.38 -0.84
C SER A 228 1.11 -10.27 -1.29
N ASP A 229 0.81 -11.32 -2.06
CA ASP A 229 1.79 -12.27 -2.58
C ASP A 229 2.89 -11.60 -3.43
N THR A 230 2.50 -10.60 -4.22
CA THR A 230 3.41 -9.86 -5.11
C THR A 230 4.15 -8.70 -4.44
N ALA A 231 3.92 -8.50 -3.12
CA ALA A 231 4.65 -7.54 -2.28
C ALA A 231 5.28 -8.21 -1.05
N MET A 232 5.47 -9.54 -1.08
CA MET A 232 5.82 -10.35 0.07
C MET A 232 7.15 -9.97 0.69
N SER A 233 8.22 -9.88 -0.10
CA SER A 233 9.57 -9.56 0.39
C SER A 233 9.65 -8.19 1.04
N ALA A 234 9.04 -7.16 0.43
CA ALA A 234 9.02 -5.82 0.99
C ALA A 234 8.15 -5.75 2.27
N SER A 235 6.99 -6.42 2.28
CA SER A 235 6.11 -6.49 3.46
C SER A 235 6.79 -7.18 4.64
N TYR A 236 7.54 -8.26 4.39
CA TYR A 236 8.28 -8.96 5.43
C TYR A 236 9.44 -8.12 5.98
N ALA A 237 10.11 -7.33 5.14
CA ALA A 237 11.12 -6.38 5.60
C ALA A 237 10.51 -5.35 6.58
N VAL A 238 9.35 -4.80 6.25
CA VAL A 238 8.62 -3.86 7.14
C VAL A 238 8.20 -4.55 8.44
N TYR A 239 7.69 -5.79 8.37
CA TYR A 239 7.34 -6.57 9.56
C TYR A 239 8.55 -6.75 10.50
N ARG A 240 9.72 -7.11 9.94
CA ARG A 240 10.96 -7.24 10.73
C ARG A 240 11.37 -5.92 11.37
N VAL A 241 11.25 -4.80 10.67
CA VAL A 241 11.51 -3.47 11.24
C VAL A 241 10.60 -3.17 12.43
N LEU A 242 9.31 -3.48 12.34
CA LEU A 242 8.39 -3.32 13.48
C LEU A 242 8.80 -4.16 14.67
N ARG A 243 9.25 -5.40 14.46
CA ARG A 243 9.80 -6.27 15.52
C ARG A 243 11.09 -5.68 16.13
N GLU A 244 12.02 -5.25 15.30
CA GLU A 244 13.30 -4.61 15.69
C GLU A 244 13.07 -3.31 16.47
N SER A 245 12.00 -2.57 16.16
CA SER A 245 11.62 -1.35 16.87
C SER A 245 11.04 -1.58 18.27
N GLY A 246 10.82 -2.84 18.66
CA GLY A 246 10.34 -3.23 19.98
C GLY A 246 8.84 -3.56 20.03
N LEU A 247 8.21 -3.83 18.88
CA LEU A 247 6.86 -4.38 18.87
C LEU A 247 6.84 -5.76 19.53
N PRO A 248 6.05 -5.99 20.59
CA PRO A 248 5.99 -7.29 21.24
C PRO A 248 5.45 -8.40 20.32
N PRO A 249 5.77 -9.68 20.60
CA PRO A 249 5.16 -10.80 19.91
C PRO A 249 3.64 -10.79 20.09
N ASN A 250 2.92 -11.39 19.17
CA ASN A 250 1.45 -11.53 19.15
C ASN A 250 0.66 -10.22 18.98
N ILE A 251 1.31 -9.06 18.82
CA ILE A 251 0.60 -7.80 18.54
C ILE A 251 0.29 -7.67 17.05
N ILE A 252 1.25 -8.00 16.18
CA ILE A 252 1.03 -8.14 14.74
C ILE A 252 1.49 -9.53 14.33
N GLN A 253 0.59 -10.35 13.82
CA GLN A 253 0.89 -11.64 13.21
C GLN A 253 1.11 -11.44 11.71
N PHE A 254 2.16 -12.07 11.14
CA PHE A 254 2.44 -11.99 9.71
C PHE A 254 1.99 -13.28 9.02
N LEU A 255 0.87 -13.22 8.29
CA LEU A 255 0.14 -14.39 7.78
C LEU A 255 -0.06 -14.31 6.26
N PRO A 256 0.95 -14.65 5.45
CA PRO A 256 0.67 -14.97 4.05
C PRO A 256 -0.42 -16.04 3.96
N ALA A 257 -1.47 -15.79 3.19
CA ALA A 257 -2.58 -16.73 3.08
C ALA A 257 -3.35 -16.51 1.77
N ASP A 258 -4.03 -17.56 1.32
CA ASP A 258 -5.05 -17.43 0.28
C ASP A 258 -6.15 -16.47 0.73
N GLY A 259 -6.56 -15.55 -0.17
CA GLY A 259 -7.53 -14.51 0.19
C GLY A 259 -8.86 -15.04 0.70
N PRO A 260 -9.52 -15.96 0.00
CA PRO A 260 -10.71 -16.68 0.47
C PRO A 260 -10.54 -17.35 1.83
N VAL A 261 -9.49 -18.15 2.02
CA VAL A 261 -9.23 -18.88 3.27
C VAL A 261 -9.05 -17.93 4.45
N PHE A 262 -8.25 -16.87 4.27
CA PHE A 262 -8.07 -15.84 5.29
C PHE A 262 -9.39 -15.12 5.61
N GLY A 263 -10.10 -14.66 4.56
CA GLY A 263 -11.37 -13.96 4.71
C GLY A 263 -12.40 -14.78 5.47
N ASP A 264 -12.57 -16.06 5.10
CA ASP A 264 -13.53 -16.97 5.74
C ASP A 264 -13.15 -17.24 7.21
N ALA A 265 -11.85 -17.43 7.51
CA ALA A 265 -11.39 -17.68 8.88
C ALA A 265 -11.61 -16.45 9.78
N VAL A 266 -11.21 -15.25 9.35
CA VAL A 266 -11.33 -14.04 10.19
C VAL A 266 -12.77 -13.59 10.37
N THR A 267 -13.62 -13.71 9.32
CA THR A 267 -15.02 -13.26 9.40
C THR A 267 -15.94 -14.25 10.14
N SER A 268 -15.53 -15.50 10.32
CA SER A 268 -16.28 -16.47 11.15
C SER A 268 -15.88 -16.45 12.63
N SER A 269 -14.83 -15.71 13.00
CA SER A 269 -14.39 -15.64 14.40
C SER A 269 -15.22 -14.64 15.21
N GLU A 270 -15.72 -15.06 16.37
CA GLU A 270 -16.44 -14.19 17.34
C GLU A 270 -15.60 -12.99 17.81
N HIS A 271 -14.28 -13.10 17.71
CA HIS A 271 -13.32 -12.08 18.14
C HIS A 271 -12.96 -11.04 17.06
N LEU A 272 -13.60 -11.11 15.88
CA LEU A 272 -13.36 -10.07 14.87
C LEU A 272 -13.86 -8.72 15.37
N ALA A 273 -12.96 -7.75 15.51
CA ALA A 273 -13.29 -6.40 15.96
C ALA A 273 -13.16 -5.35 14.86
N GLY A 274 -12.42 -5.65 13.78
CA GLY A 274 -12.32 -4.76 12.64
C GLY A 274 -11.63 -5.38 11.44
N ILE A 275 -11.89 -4.79 10.27
CA ILE A 275 -11.17 -5.07 9.02
C ILE A 275 -10.61 -3.76 8.51
N ASN A 276 -9.30 -3.70 8.32
CA ASN A 276 -8.59 -2.60 7.69
C ASN A 276 -8.07 -3.09 6.34
N PHE A 277 -8.69 -2.64 5.26
CA PHE A 277 -8.55 -3.23 3.93
C PHE A 277 -8.14 -2.17 2.90
N THR A 278 -7.17 -2.52 2.05
CA THR A 278 -6.95 -1.82 0.79
C THR A 278 -6.84 -2.84 -0.34
N GLY A 279 -7.64 -2.66 -1.39
CA GLY A 279 -7.65 -3.59 -2.52
C GLY A 279 -8.83 -3.41 -3.46
N SER A 280 -9.34 -4.51 -4.03
CA SER A 280 -10.42 -4.44 -5.01
C SER A 280 -11.80 -4.27 -4.37
N VAL A 281 -12.67 -3.48 -5.01
CA VAL A 281 -14.09 -3.33 -4.60
C VAL A 281 -14.82 -4.67 -4.46
N PRO A 282 -14.69 -5.64 -5.40
CA PRO A 282 -15.35 -6.94 -5.24
C PRO A 282 -14.91 -7.69 -3.98
N THR A 283 -13.61 -7.66 -3.65
CA THR A 283 -13.08 -8.31 -2.43
C THR A 283 -13.63 -7.65 -1.18
N PHE A 284 -13.66 -6.31 -1.10
CA PHE A 284 -14.20 -5.61 0.05
C PHE A 284 -15.71 -5.86 0.23
N LYS A 285 -16.47 -5.86 -0.87
CA LYS A 285 -17.90 -6.23 -0.85
C LYS A 285 -18.13 -7.66 -0.36
N ARG A 286 -17.24 -8.60 -0.72
CA ARG A 286 -17.30 -9.98 -0.22
C ARG A 286 -17.09 -10.01 1.30
N LEU A 287 -16.04 -9.39 1.81
CA LEU A 287 -15.76 -9.32 3.25
C LEU A 287 -16.92 -8.67 4.01
N TRP A 288 -17.48 -7.58 3.48
CA TRP A 288 -18.63 -6.91 4.09
C TRP A 288 -19.85 -7.83 4.19
N LYS A 289 -20.16 -8.56 3.11
CA LYS A 289 -21.26 -9.52 3.10
C LYS A 289 -21.03 -10.63 4.13
N GLN A 290 -19.81 -11.17 4.24
CA GLN A 290 -19.47 -12.19 5.22
C GLN A 290 -19.63 -11.67 6.66
N VAL A 291 -19.19 -10.44 6.94
CA VAL A 291 -19.42 -9.81 8.25
C VAL A 291 -20.91 -9.65 8.54
N ALA A 292 -21.70 -9.20 7.57
CA ALA A 292 -23.15 -9.07 7.76
C ALA A 292 -23.85 -10.41 8.00
N GLN A 293 -23.38 -11.49 7.36
CA GLN A 293 -23.92 -12.85 7.57
C GLN A 293 -23.59 -13.43 8.96
N ASN A 294 -22.49 -12.99 9.56
CA ASN A 294 -22.01 -13.49 10.86
C ASN A 294 -22.27 -12.49 12.01
N VAL A 295 -23.13 -11.48 11.81
CA VAL A 295 -23.30 -10.39 12.77
C VAL A 295 -23.71 -10.86 14.17
N ASP A 296 -24.49 -11.93 14.26
CA ASP A 296 -24.95 -12.51 15.53
C ASP A 296 -23.87 -13.31 16.27
N THR A 297 -22.74 -13.59 15.61
CA THR A 297 -21.61 -14.35 16.20
C THR A 297 -20.66 -13.43 16.97
N TYR A 298 -20.53 -12.17 16.59
CA TYR A 298 -19.49 -11.28 17.11
C TYR A 298 -19.77 -10.77 18.52
N ARG A 299 -18.71 -10.68 19.32
CA ARG A 299 -18.76 -10.06 20.67
C ARG A 299 -18.96 -8.54 20.61
N THR A 300 -18.60 -7.91 19.51
CA THR A 300 -18.75 -6.48 19.25
C THR A 300 -19.12 -6.25 17.79
N PHE A 301 -19.52 -5.05 17.42
CA PHE A 301 -19.76 -4.70 16.02
C PHE A 301 -18.42 -4.43 15.31
N PRO A 302 -17.97 -5.28 14.37
CA PRO A 302 -16.72 -5.08 13.66
C PRO A 302 -16.70 -3.76 12.89
N ARG A 303 -15.58 -3.02 12.96
CA ARG A 303 -15.36 -1.81 12.17
C ARG A 303 -14.80 -2.18 10.82
N LEU A 304 -15.43 -1.69 9.74
CA LEU A 304 -14.99 -1.96 8.38
C LEU A 304 -14.45 -0.67 7.76
N ALA A 305 -13.13 -0.62 7.56
CA ALA A 305 -12.46 0.45 6.84
C ALA A 305 -11.90 -0.13 5.53
N GLY A 306 -12.37 0.38 4.39
CA GLY A 306 -11.98 -0.13 3.09
C GLY A 306 -11.61 0.97 2.14
N GLU A 307 -10.35 0.94 1.66
CA GLU A 307 -9.87 1.75 0.56
C GLU A 307 -9.79 0.90 -0.71
N CYS A 308 -10.43 1.39 -1.78
CA CYS A 308 -10.55 0.62 -3.00
C CYS A 308 -10.07 1.40 -4.23
N GLY A 309 -10.15 0.78 -5.41
CA GLY A 309 -9.81 1.42 -6.67
C GLY A 309 -10.69 2.62 -6.98
N GLY A 310 -10.12 3.59 -7.69
CA GLY A 310 -10.78 4.82 -8.11
C GLY A 310 -11.01 4.89 -9.62
N LYS A 311 -11.73 5.91 -10.03
CA LYS A 311 -11.94 6.34 -11.43
C LYS A 311 -11.55 7.80 -11.56
N ASN A 312 -10.31 8.11 -11.23
CA ASN A 312 -9.80 9.47 -11.17
C ASN A 312 -9.71 10.08 -12.56
N PHE A 313 -9.92 11.36 -12.64
CA PHE A 313 -9.89 12.09 -13.89
C PHE A 313 -9.07 13.36 -13.79
N HIS A 314 -8.60 13.83 -14.92
CA HIS A 314 -7.96 15.14 -15.10
C HIS A 314 -8.91 16.05 -15.88
N PHE A 315 -9.41 17.09 -15.23
CA PHE A 315 -10.23 18.12 -15.86
C PHE A 315 -9.34 19.32 -16.24
N VAL A 316 -9.30 19.65 -17.52
CA VAL A 316 -8.44 20.69 -18.09
C VAL A 316 -9.28 21.91 -18.47
N HIS A 317 -8.97 23.07 -17.89
CA HIS A 317 -9.57 24.33 -18.28
C HIS A 317 -8.87 24.93 -19.52
N SER A 318 -9.56 25.75 -20.30
CA SER A 318 -9.01 26.36 -21.53
C SER A 318 -7.80 27.26 -21.31
N SER A 319 -7.61 27.79 -20.10
CA SER A 319 -6.44 28.61 -19.72
C SER A 319 -5.29 27.80 -19.12
N ALA A 320 -5.34 26.47 -19.11
CA ALA A 320 -4.33 25.65 -18.51
C ALA A 320 -3.01 25.69 -19.33
N ASP A 321 -1.88 25.62 -18.63
CA ASP A 321 -0.57 25.45 -19.26
C ASP A 321 -0.45 24.04 -19.84
N ILE A 322 -0.25 23.96 -21.14
CA ILE A 322 -0.21 22.69 -21.90
C ILE A 322 0.91 21.78 -21.41
N GLN A 323 2.08 22.34 -21.07
CA GLN A 323 3.22 21.52 -20.63
C GLN A 323 2.94 20.87 -19.28
N SER A 324 2.40 21.62 -18.34
CA SER A 324 1.97 21.11 -17.03
C SER A 324 0.91 20.03 -17.16
N VAL A 325 -0.09 20.24 -18.05
CA VAL A 325 -1.13 19.24 -18.32
C VAL A 325 -0.53 17.95 -18.85
N VAL A 326 0.34 18.02 -19.83
CA VAL A 326 1.00 16.86 -20.46
C VAL A 326 1.80 16.07 -19.43
N MET A 327 2.72 16.73 -18.73
CA MET A 327 3.61 16.07 -17.78
C MET A 327 2.85 15.51 -16.58
N GLY A 328 1.91 16.29 -16.04
CA GLY A 328 1.06 15.85 -14.92
C GLY A 328 0.18 14.66 -15.28
N THR A 329 -0.40 14.66 -16.49
CA THR A 329 -1.23 13.54 -16.96
C THR A 329 -0.40 12.28 -17.21
N ILE A 330 0.75 12.38 -17.89
CA ILE A 330 1.62 11.23 -18.14
C ILE A 330 2.06 10.60 -16.82
N ARG A 331 2.53 11.41 -15.88
CA ARG A 331 2.91 10.93 -14.56
C ARG A 331 1.73 10.27 -13.85
N SER A 332 0.60 10.94 -13.76
CA SER A 332 -0.57 10.43 -13.05
C SER A 332 -1.17 9.17 -13.69
N ALA A 333 -1.16 9.06 -15.01
CA ALA A 333 -1.78 7.93 -15.72
C ALA A 333 -0.87 6.71 -15.85
N PHE A 334 0.44 6.90 -16.04
CA PHE A 334 1.35 5.83 -16.45
C PHE A 334 2.42 5.48 -15.41
N GLU A 335 2.58 6.29 -14.35
CA GLU A 335 3.49 5.94 -13.27
C GLU A 335 3.08 4.58 -12.68
N PHE A 336 4.05 3.68 -12.49
CA PHE A 336 3.81 2.28 -12.09
C PHE A 336 2.80 1.54 -12.99
N GLY A 337 2.79 1.82 -14.29
CA GLY A 337 1.82 1.25 -15.23
C GLY A 337 0.35 1.62 -14.94
N GLY A 338 0.13 2.68 -14.16
CA GLY A 338 -1.20 3.09 -13.72
C GLY A 338 -1.83 2.19 -12.67
N GLN A 339 -1.04 1.37 -11.98
CA GLN A 339 -1.50 0.46 -10.92
C GLN A 339 -1.64 1.16 -9.57
N LYS A 340 -2.15 2.39 -9.56
CA LYS A 340 -2.45 3.19 -8.36
C LYS A 340 -3.94 3.51 -8.31
N CYS A 341 -4.55 3.45 -7.12
CA CYS A 341 -5.93 3.84 -6.90
C CYS A 341 -6.20 5.31 -7.32
N SER A 342 -5.18 6.16 -7.21
CA SER A 342 -5.16 7.58 -7.59
C SER A 342 -4.80 7.84 -9.06
N ALA A 343 -4.45 6.81 -9.87
CA ALA A 343 -4.00 7.01 -11.24
C ALA A 343 -5.11 7.59 -12.12
N CYS A 344 -4.77 8.60 -12.93
CA CYS A 344 -5.69 9.21 -13.89
C CYS A 344 -6.12 8.16 -14.93
N SER A 345 -7.42 7.92 -15.05
CA SER A 345 -8.01 6.99 -16.02
C SER A 345 -8.75 7.69 -17.16
N ARG A 346 -8.96 9.00 -17.06
CA ARG A 346 -9.70 9.79 -18.04
C ARG A 346 -9.25 11.24 -18.03
N MET A 347 -9.24 11.88 -19.20
CA MET A 347 -9.07 13.33 -19.33
C MET A 347 -10.33 13.95 -19.91
N TYR A 348 -10.68 15.13 -19.42
CA TYR A 348 -11.68 16.04 -20.01
C TYR A 348 -10.92 17.27 -20.48
N VAL A 349 -10.86 17.47 -21.81
CA VAL A 349 -10.01 18.48 -22.45
C VAL A 349 -10.82 19.28 -23.45
N PRO A 350 -10.70 20.63 -23.48
CA PRO A 350 -11.25 21.45 -24.54
C PRO A 350 -10.72 21.04 -25.92
N ASP A 351 -11.55 21.01 -26.93
CA ASP A 351 -11.16 20.68 -28.30
C ASP A 351 -10.04 21.60 -28.81
N SER A 352 -10.03 22.88 -28.39
CA SER A 352 -8.99 23.85 -28.74
C SER A 352 -7.59 23.48 -28.26
N LEU A 353 -7.46 22.76 -27.14
CA LEU A 353 -6.17 22.36 -26.57
C LEU A 353 -5.78 20.93 -26.95
N TRP A 354 -6.76 20.09 -27.30
CA TRP A 354 -6.53 18.65 -27.49
C TRP A 354 -5.46 18.30 -28.53
N PRO A 355 -5.42 18.92 -29.74
CA PRO A 355 -4.41 18.56 -30.74
C PRO A 355 -2.97 18.74 -30.22
N GLN A 356 -2.70 19.83 -29.50
CA GLN A 356 -1.37 20.12 -28.97
C GLN A 356 -1.02 19.21 -27.79
N ILE A 357 -1.96 19.00 -26.85
CA ILE A 357 -1.77 18.10 -25.71
C ILE A 357 -1.50 16.68 -26.21
N ARG A 358 -2.33 16.18 -27.14
CA ARG A 358 -2.17 14.83 -27.71
C ARG A 358 -0.81 14.65 -28.37
N GLN A 359 -0.38 15.61 -29.22
CA GLN A 359 0.91 15.52 -29.90
C GLN A 359 2.08 15.46 -28.89
N LYS A 360 2.10 16.37 -27.93
CA LYS A 360 3.17 16.40 -26.89
C LYS A 360 3.16 15.15 -26.01
N MET A 361 1.98 14.60 -25.66
CA MET A 361 1.90 13.35 -24.92
C MET A 361 2.48 12.17 -25.71
N VAL A 362 2.15 12.07 -27.00
CA VAL A 362 2.69 11.03 -27.88
C VAL A 362 4.22 11.13 -27.99
N ASP A 363 4.74 12.35 -28.13
CA ASP A 363 6.19 12.57 -28.25
C ASP A 363 6.93 12.14 -26.97
N VAL A 364 6.42 12.49 -25.78
CA VAL A 364 7.01 12.03 -24.51
C VAL A 364 6.90 10.51 -24.35
N LEU A 365 5.74 9.91 -24.69
CA LEU A 365 5.52 8.48 -24.52
C LEU A 365 6.39 7.62 -25.44
N ARG A 366 6.85 8.13 -26.57
CA ARG A 366 7.82 7.43 -27.45
C ARG A 366 9.18 7.20 -26.78
N ASP A 367 9.56 8.08 -25.85
CA ASP A 367 10.83 7.99 -25.11
C ASP A 367 10.74 7.10 -23.84
N VAL A 368 9.53 6.66 -23.47
CA VAL A 368 9.33 5.80 -22.29
C VAL A 368 9.84 4.41 -22.59
N ARG A 369 10.78 3.94 -21.77
CA ARG A 369 11.32 2.58 -21.83
C ARG A 369 10.63 1.67 -20.83
N VAL A 370 10.37 0.43 -21.24
CA VAL A 370 9.83 -0.64 -20.39
C VAL A 370 10.89 -1.71 -20.22
N GLY A 371 11.12 -2.17 -18.99
CA GLY A 371 12.14 -3.20 -18.73
C GLY A 371 12.53 -3.30 -17.26
N ASP A 372 13.72 -3.84 -17.01
CA ASP A 372 14.30 -3.99 -15.68
C ASP A 372 14.54 -2.63 -15.00
N VAL A 373 13.88 -2.41 -13.90
CA VAL A 373 13.97 -1.16 -13.12
C VAL A 373 15.24 -1.07 -12.27
N SER A 374 15.94 -2.17 -12.04
CA SER A 374 17.16 -2.21 -11.21
C SER A 374 18.37 -1.53 -11.87
N GLY A 375 18.33 -1.38 -13.20
CA GLY A 375 19.33 -0.62 -13.97
C GLY A 375 19.05 0.88 -14.05
N GLN A 376 17.85 1.33 -13.64
CA GLN A 376 17.42 2.74 -13.77
C GLN A 376 17.74 3.60 -12.53
N THR A 377 18.87 3.36 -11.88
CA THR A 377 19.28 4.15 -10.71
C THR A 377 19.79 5.55 -11.06
N GLY A 378 19.20 6.17 -12.08
CA GLY A 378 19.40 7.58 -12.44
C GLY A 378 20.62 7.85 -13.32
N GLY A 379 20.48 8.66 -14.34
CA GLY A 379 21.59 9.30 -15.06
C GLY A 379 21.44 9.36 -16.57
N GLN A 380 21.61 10.54 -17.10
CA GLN A 380 21.62 10.88 -18.54
C GLN A 380 22.64 10.08 -19.40
N ARG A 381 23.52 9.27 -18.80
CA ARG A 381 24.59 8.54 -19.52
C ARG A 381 24.11 7.30 -20.29
N ASP A 382 23.02 6.65 -19.87
CA ASP A 382 22.51 5.49 -20.63
C ASP A 382 21.94 5.89 -22.01
N ARG A 383 21.70 7.18 -22.25
CA ARG A 383 21.29 7.68 -23.56
C ARG A 383 22.40 7.62 -24.63
N GLN A 384 23.68 7.68 -24.23
CA GLN A 384 24.79 7.73 -25.19
C GLN A 384 25.35 6.35 -25.59
N THR A 385 25.22 5.33 -24.73
CA THR A 385 25.78 4.00 -25.02
C THR A 385 24.79 3.07 -25.71
N GLY A 386 23.46 3.24 -25.53
CA GLY A 386 22.42 2.47 -26.20
C GLY A 386 22.21 2.85 -27.67
N GLY A 387 22.43 4.11 -28.01
CA GLY A 387 22.16 4.62 -29.37
C GLY A 387 23.19 4.25 -30.45
N GLN A 388 24.40 3.84 -30.07
CA GLN A 388 25.46 3.51 -31.04
C GLN A 388 25.61 2.01 -31.34
N ARG A 389 25.08 1.12 -30.51
CA ARG A 389 25.15 -0.33 -30.78
C ARG A 389 24.02 -0.85 -31.66
N ASP A 390 22.82 -0.27 -31.56
CA ASP A 390 21.66 -0.76 -32.33
C ASP A 390 21.59 -0.19 -33.75
N SER A 391 22.33 0.88 -34.08
CA SER A 391 22.35 1.45 -35.43
C SER A 391 23.23 0.72 -36.44
N GLN A 392 24.10 -0.21 -36.00
CA GLN A 392 24.98 -0.96 -36.90
C GLN A 392 24.55 -2.41 -37.20
N THR A 393 23.61 -2.97 -36.46
CA THR A 393 23.16 -4.38 -36.68
C THR A 393 21.68 -4.53 -37.05
N GLY A 394 20.87 -3.48 -37.00
CA GLY A 394 19.42 -3.50 -37.24
C GLY A 394 18.93 -3.05 -38.62
N GLY A 395 19.83 -2.62 -39.47
CA GLY A 395 19.45 -1.88 -40.67
C GLY A 395 19.37 -2.69 -41.97
N GLN A 396 18.73 -3.88 -42.07
CA GLN A 396 18.35 -4.39 -43.40
C GLN A 396 17.43 -5.64 -43.45
N ARG A 397 16.82 -6.10 -42.36
CA ARG A 397 15.97 -7.33 -42.47
C ARG A 397 14.52 -7.25 -42.00
N ASP A 398 14.06 -6.23 -41.30
CA ASP A 398 12.72 -6.28 -40.65
C ASP A 398 11.67 -5.29 -41.16
N SER A 399 11.87 -4.58 -42.26
CA SER A 399 10.88 -3.61 -42.76
C SER A 399 9.69 -4.18 -43.56
N GLN A 400 9.68 -5.50 -43.87
CA GLN A 400 8.60 -6.08 -44.71
C GLN A 400 7.68 -7.09 -44.01
N THR A 401 7.97 -7.58 -42.80
CA THR A 401 7.17 -8.65 -42.16
C THR A 401 6.40 -8.22 -40.90
N GLY A 402 6.75 -7.12 -40.25
CA GLY A 402 6.13 -6.68 -38.97
C GLY A 402 4.74 -6.07 -39.11
N SER A 403 4.46 -5.39 -40.24
CA SER A 403 3.25 -4.57 -40.35
C SER A 403 1.95 -5.36 -40.60
N GLN A 404 2.00 -6.58 -41.08
CA GLN A 404 0.80 -7.39 -41.34
C GLN A 404 0.40 -8.32 -40.20
N ARG A 405 1.38 -8.85 -39.45
CA ARG A 405 1.09 -9.74 -38.30
C ARG A 405 0.50 -8.98 -37.11
N ASP A 406 1.04 -7.81 -36.76
CA ASP A 406 0.56 -7.06 -35.62
C ASP A 406 -0.84 -6.49 -35.82
N ARG A 407 -1.23 -6.17 -37.07
CA ARG A 407 -2.61 -5.77 -37.40
C ARG A 407 -3.62 -6.92 -37.31
N GLN A 408 -3.21 -8.16 -37.53
CA GLN A 408 -4.10 -9.32 -37.40
C GLN A 408 -4.29 -9.76 -35.95
N ILE A 409 -3.22 -9.74 -35.15
CA ILE A 409 -3.30 -10.08 -33.72
C ILE A 409 -4.16 -9.06 -32.95
N GLY A 410 -4.00 -7.77 -33.21
CA GLY A 410 -4.82 -6.72 -32.59
C GLY A 410 -6.31 -6.85 -32.92
N ARG A 411 -6.66 -7.26 -34.17
CA ARG A 411 -8.07 -7.43 -34.58
C ARG A 411 -8.70 -8.71 -34.03
N GLN A 412 -7.95 -9.78 -33.83
CA GLN A 412 -8.49 -11.01 -33.24
C GLN A 412 -8.74 -10.89 -31.75
N THR A 413 -7.84 -10.25 -31.02
CA THR A 413 -7.99 -10.02 -29.56
C THR A 413 -9.20 -9.10 -29.25
N TYR A 414 -9.46 -8.12 -30.11
CA TYR A 414 -10.60 -7.23 -29.96
C TYR A 414 -11.94 -7.95 -30.20
N ARG A 415 -12.01 -8.84 -31.23
CA ARG A 415 -13.24 -9.61 -31.52
C ARG A 415 -13.57 -10.67 -30.49
N GLN A 416 -12.56 -11.25 -29.83
CA GLN A 416 -12.77 -12.28 -28.79
C GLN A 416 -13.26 -11.65 -27.47
N LYS A 417 -12.81 -10.44 -27.11
CA LYS A 417 -13.30 -9.73 -25.93
C LYS A 417 -14.75 -9.28 -26.06
N ASP A 418 -15.17 -8.78 -27.23
CA ASP A 418 -16.54 -8.37 -27.46
C ASP A 418 -17.55 -9.54 -27.47
N ARG A 419 -17.12 -10.76 -27.76
CA ARG A 419 -18.00 -11.95 -27.69
C ARG A 419 -18.22 -12.47 -26.27
N GLN A 420 -17.32 -12.21 -25.34
CA GLN A 420 -17.45 -12.64 -23.93
C GLN A 420 -18.17 -11.63 -23.02
N THR A 421 -18.31 -10.38 -23.44
CA THR A 421 -19.00 -9.34 -22.66
C THR A 421 -20.38 -8.97 -23.19
N GLY A 422 -20.90 -9.71 -24.17
CA GLY A 422 -22.17 -9.46 -24.87
C GLY A 422 -23.44 -9.96 -24.14
N GLY A 423 -23.48 -9.92 -22.82
CA GLY A 423 -24.64 -10.29 -22.02
C GLY A 423 -25.09 -9.18 -21.08
N GLN A 424 -26.19 -8.51 -21.41
CA GLN A 424 -26.92 -7.53 -20.59
C GLN A 424 -26.21 -6.17 -20.35
N ARG A 425 -26.33 -5.29 -21.31
CA ARG A 425 -26.29 -3.84 -21.08
C ARG A 425 -27.66 -3.40 -20.55
N ASP A 426 -27.74 -3.15 -19.25
CA ASP A 426 -28.85 -2.39 -18.69
C ASP A 426 -28.81 -0.95 -19.22
N ARG A 427 -29.81 -0.60 -20.03
CA ARG A 427 -30.02 0.73 -20.66
C ARG A 427 -30.59 1.76 -19.68
N LYS A 428 -30.04 1.88 -18.46
CA LYS A 428 -30.58 2.83 -17.46
C LYS A 428 -29.55 3.67 -16.71
N THR A 429 -28.38 3.94 -17.28
CA THR A 429 -27.45 4.93 -16.69
C THR A 429 -26.87 5.91 -17.71
N ASP A 430 -27.49 6.06 -18.86
CA ASP A 430 -27.21 7.17 -19.76
C ASP A 430 -28.23 8.30 -19.44
N GLY A 431 -27.77 9.32 -18.71
CA GLY A 431 -28.61 10.50 -18.59
C GLY A 431 -28.51 11.30 -17.32
N VAL A 432 -27.37 11.90 -17.04
CA VAL A 432 -27.33 13.26 -16.50
C VAL A 432 -26.20 13.99 -17.23
N PHE A 433 -26.52 14.44 -18.43
CA PHE A 433 -25.72 15.45 -19.11
C PHE A 433 -26.24 16.81 -18.68
N PHE A 434 -25.45 17.59 -17.96
CA PHE A 434 -25.60 19.03 -17.96
C PHE A 434 -25.15 19.54 -19.34
N GLN A 435 -26.09 19.80 -20.17
CA GLN A 435 -25.92 20.50 -21.44
C GLN A 435 -25.74 21.99 -21.11
N GLN A 436 -24.51 22.42 -20.88
CA GLN A 436 -24.15 23.83 -21.09
C GLN A 436 -23.16 23.89 -22.25
N SER A 437 -23.50 24.69 -23.20
CA SER A 437 -22.77 25.03 -24.42
C SER A 437 -21.32 25.40 -24.16
N GLY A 438 -20.41 24.53 -24.59
CA GLY A 438 -18.97 24.77 -24.56
C GLY A 438 -18.22 23.49 -24.98
N ASP A 439 -17.36 23.61 -25.96
CA ASP A 439 -16.60 22.57 -26.66
C ASP A 439 -15.80 21.63 -25.80
N PHE A 440 -16.41 20.65 -25.13
CA PHE A 440 -15.70 19.62 -24.39
C PHE A 440 -15.97 18.23 -24.99
N ARG A 441 -14.92 17.55 -25.43
CA ARG A 441 -14.95 16.13 -25.80
C ARG A 441 -14.28 15.27 -24.73
N VAL A 442 -14.79 14.06 -24.58
CA VAL A 442 -14.22 13.05 -23.67
C VAL A 442 -13.17 12.26 -24.42
N HIS A 443 -11.93 12.37 -23.98
CA HIS A 443 -10.82 11.59 -24.53
C HIS A 443 -10.42 10.50 -23.53
N HIS A 444 -10.51 9.25 -23.97
CA HIS A 444 -10.11 8.09 -23.16
C HIS A 444 -8.61 7.84 -23.33
N LEU A 445 -7.88 7.86 -22.22
CA LEU A 445 -6.56 7.26 -22.14
C LEU A 445 -6.75 5.74 -22.02
N VAL A 446 -6.48 5.02 -23.10
CA VAL A 446 -6.52 3.55 -23.08
C VAL A 446 -5.22 3.07 -22.43
N LYS A 447 -5.34 2.46 -21.27
CA LYS A 447 -4.26 1.69 -20.63
C LYS A 447 -4.30 0.29 -21.26
N HIS A 448 -3.25 -0.10 -21.95
CA HIS A 448 -3.02 -1.46 -22.43
C HIS A 448 -2.18 -2.25 -21.43
#